data_861d012294f3aa066b0c344942ad127f
#
_entry.id   861d012294f3aa066b0c344942ad127f
#
_cell.length_a   1.000
_cell.length_b   1.000
_cell.length_c   1.000
_cell.angle_alpha   90.00
_cell.angle_beta   90.00
_cell.angle_gamma   90.00
#
_symmetry.space_group_name_H-M   'P 1'
#
loop_
_entity.id
_entity.type
_entity.pdbx_description
1 polymer ?
#
loop_
_entity_poly.entity_id
_entity_poly.type
_entity_poly.pdbx_seq_one_letter_code
_entity_poly.pdbx_strand_id
1 'polypeptide(L)'
;MKLIGPDFYNISDLLTEEELFIQKTAHDFVSNEFKPIINEHFEKGTFPLEIATKLGELGFMGSALPEESGGAGVSNVAYGLILHELERGDSGLRSFASVQGSLVMYPIHAYGSEEQKEKWLPGLGAGELIGCFGLTESNFGSNPGGMATTAKKDGDEWIINGSKMWITNGSLADVALVWAKDEDGIVRGFLLEKGMEGFSSNDIHGKLSLRASVTSELSMVNVRVPDSSRLPNIEGLKGPLSCLTQARYGLSLIHISEPTRPY
;
A
#
# COMPACT_ATOMS: atom_id res chain seq x y z
N MET A 1 -3.74 -31.46 1.20
CA MET A 1 -4.37 -30.16 0.92
C MET A 1 -4.91 -30.21 -0.50
N LYS A 2 -6.21 -30.06 -0.74
CA LYS A 2 -6.71 -29.94 -2.11
C LYS A 2 -6.59 -28.48 -2.51
N LEU A 3 -5.69 -28.18 -3.44
CA LEU A 3 -5.70 -26.89 -4.14
C LEU A 3 -7.08 -26.71 -4.82
N ILE A 4 -7.64 -25.54 -4.68
CA ILE A 4 -8.88 -25.19 -5.37
C ILE A 4 -8.48 -24.80 -6.79
N GLY A 5 -8.40 -25.76 -7.65
CA GLY A 5 -8.02 -25.64 -9.05
C GLY A 5 -7.04 -26.73 -9.48
N PRO A 6 -6.89 -26.98 -10.78
CA PRO A 6 -5.94 -27.95 -11.28
C PRO A 6 -4.51 -27.37 -11.19
N ASP A 7 -3.65 -27.98 -10.40
CA ASP A 7 -2.21 -27.76 -10.43
C ASP A 7 -1.57 -28.72 -11.42
N PHE A 8 -1.58 -28.35 -12.71
CA PHE A 8 -1.08 -29.18 -13.80
C PHE A 8 0.43 -29.45 -13.74
N TYR A 9 1.18 -28.64 -13.03
CA TYR A 9 2.63 -28.70 -12.93
C TYR A 9 3.13 -29.17 -11.58
N ASN A 10 2.21 -29.49 -10.65
CA ASN A 10 2.52 -29.80 -9.25
C ASN A 10 3.44 -28.75 -8.61
N ILE A 11 3.12 -27.48 -8.81
CA ILE A 11 3.90 -26.35 -8.27
C ILE A 11 4.01 -26.44 -6.75
N SER A 12 2.98 -26.99 -6.10
CA SER A 12 2.98 -27.21 -4.65
C SER A 12 4.14 -28.09 -4.17
N ASP A 13 4.67 -28.98 -5.02
CA ASP A 13 5.81 -29.85 -4.68
C ASP A 13 7.14 -29.05 -4.59
N LEU A 14 7.17 -27.83 -5.13
CA LEU A 14 8.33 -26.93 -5.08
C LEU A 14 8.34 -26.03 -3.84
N LEU A 15 7.22 -25.98 -3.11
CA LEU A 15 7.04 -25.12 -1.94
C LEU A 15 7.52 -25.82 -0.68
N THR A 16 8.10 -25.03 0.24
CA THR A 16 8.45 -25.52 1.58
C THR A 16 7.19 -25.74 2.43
N GLU A 17 7.32 -26.52 3.52
CA GLU A 17 6.22 -26.71 4.47
C GLU A 17 5.73 -25.38 5.07
N GLU A 18 6.64 -24.44 5.32
CA GLU A 18 6.32 -23.09 5.81
C GLU A 18 5.51 -22.30 4.78
N GLU A 19 5.93 -22.28 3.52
CA GLU A 19 5.23 -21.59 2.44
C GLU A 19 3.82 -22.16 2.20
N LEU A 20 3.68 -23.47 2.27
CA LEU A 20 2.37 -24.15 2.20
C LEU A 20 1.49 -23.80 3.41
N PHE A 21 2.06 -23.71 4.60
CA PHE A 21 1.33 -23.30 5.81
C PHE A 21 0.84 -21.86 5.71
N ILE A 22 1.71 -20.93 5.27
CA ILE A 22 1.38 -19.52 5.06
C ILE A 22 0.28 -19.37 4.00
N GLN A 23 0.40 -20.07 2.86
CA GLN A 23 -0.63 -20.09 1.82
C GLN A 23 -1.98 -20.56 2.38
N LYS A 24 -1.97 -21.66 3.14
CA LYS A 24 -3.18 -22.20 3.75
C LYS A 24 -3.81 -21.21 4.72
N THR A 25 -3.01 -20.54 5.55
CA THR A 25 -3.47 -19.52 6.50
C THR A 25 -4.18 -18.39 5.76
N ALA A 26 -3.55 -17.87 4.70
CA ALA A 26 -4.15 -16.82 3.88
C ALA A 26 -5.44 -17.31 3.19
N HIS A 27 -5.44 -18.54 2.67
CA HIS A 27 -6.62 -19.16 2.06
C HIS A 27 -7.80 -19.27 3.03
N ASP A 28 -7.53 -19.75 4.23
CA ASP A 28 -8.57 -19.96 5.26
C ASP A 28 -9.14 -18.60 5.72
N PHE A 29 -8.30 -17.61 5.97
CA PHE A 29 -8.72 -16.24 6.28
C PHE A 29 -9.63 -15.67 5.18
N VAL A 30 -9.18 -15.70 3.94
CA VAL A 30 -9.95 -15.18 2.80
C VAL A 30 -11.28 -15.89 2.66
N SER A 31 -11.31 -17.23 2.80
CA SER A 31 -12.51 -18.03 2.58
C SER A 31 -13.53 -17.89 3.70
N ASN A 32 -13.08 -17.79 4.96
CA ASN A 32 -13.95 -17.85 6.13
C ASN A 32 -14.30 -16.48 6.70
N GLU A 33 -13.41 -15.49 6.56
CA GLU A 33 -13.59 -14.19 7.21
C GLU A 33 -13.88 -13.07 6.19
N PHE A 34 -13.20 -13.06 5.04
CA PHE A 34 -13.34 -11.97 4.08
C PHE A 34 -14.43 -12.19 3.02
N LYS A 35 -14.46 -13.35 2.37
CA LYS A 35 -15.46 -13.65 1.31
C LYS A 35 -16.91 -13.49 1.75
N PRO A 36 -17.30 -13.82 2.98
CA PRO A 36 -18.69 -13.61 3.41
C PRO A 36 -19.17 -12.17 3.41
N ILE A 37 -18.27 -11.20 3.56
CA ILE A 37 -18.62 -9.78 3.73
C ILE A 37 -18.35 -8.93 2.49
N ILE A 38 -17.48 -9.39 1.57
CA ILE A 38 -16.97 -8.54 0.48
C ILE A 38 -18.04 -8.05 -0.50
N ASN A 39 -19.06 -8.86 -0.78
CA ASN A 39 -20.09 -8.49 -1.74
C ASN A 39 -20.82 -7.20 -1.35
N GLU A 40 -21.15 -7.05 -0.07
CA GLU A 40 -21.79 -5.85 0.46
C GLU A 40 -20.89 -4.62 0.29
N HIS A 41 -19.61 -4.75 0.61
CA HIS A 41 -18.62 -3.68 0.45
C HIS A 41 -18.37 -3.33 -1.01
N PHE A 42 -18.33 -4.33 -1.89
CA PHE A 42 -18.20 -4.11 -3.34
C PHE A 42 -19.39 -3.33 -3.89
N GLU A 43 -20.62 -3.70 -3.54
CA GLU A 43 -21.83 -2.99 -3.96
C GLU A 43 -21.88 -1.55 -3.44
N LYS A 44 -21.51 -1.32 -2.19
CA LYS A 44 -21.48 0.00 -1.57
C LYS A 44 -20.27 0.86 -1.99
N GLY A 45 -19.23 0.26 -2.53
CA GLY A 45 -17.97 0.94 -2.83
C GLY A 45 -17.19 1.34 -1.57
N THR A 46 -17.23 0.50 -0.52
CA THR A 46 -16.53 0.69 0.76
C THR A 46 -15.51 -0.42 1.00
N PHE A 47 -14.61 -0.24 1.95
CA PHE A 47 -13.66 -1.26 2.40
C PHE A 47 -13.97 -1.64 3.87
N PRO A 48 -13.95 -2.93 4.25
CA PRO A 48 -14.13 -3.37 5.63
C PRO A 48 -12.86 -3.09 6.45
N LEU A 49 -12.74 -1.89 7.01
CA LEU A 49 -11.48 -1.43 7.64
C LEU A 49 -11.09 -2.27 8.86
N GLU A 50 -12.04 -2.89 9.53
CA GLU A 50 -11.83 -3.84 10.63
C GLU A 50 -10.95 -5.05 10.25
N ILE A 51 -10.83 -5.34 8.96
CA ILE A 51 -9.92 -6.38 8.45
C ILE A 51 -8.44 -6.00 8.58
N ALA A 52 -8.12 -4.71 8.70
CA ALA A 52 -6.74 -4.24 8.74
C ALA A 52 -5.95 -4.84 9.92
N THR A 53 -6.49 -4.77 11.13
CA THR A 53 -5.89 -5.37 12.32
C THR A 53 -5.75 -6.89 12.19
N LYS A 54 -6.72 -7.54 11.57
CA LYS A 54 -6.65 -8.99 11.33
C LYS A 54 -5.52 -9.35 10.36
N LEU A 55 -5.32 -8.57 9.30
CA LEU A 55 -4.18 -8.75 8.40
C LEU A 55 -2.85 -8.51 9.13
N GLY A 56 -2.80 -7.56 10.07
CA GLY A 56 -1.64 -7.32 10.94
C GLY A 56 -1.35 -8.52 11.85
N GLU A 57 -2.36 -9.04 12.57
CA GLU A 57 -2.25 -10.24 13.42
C GLU A 57 -1.73 -11.47 12.66
N LEU A 58 -2.10 -11.60 11.39
CA LEU A 58 -1.64 -12.69 10.51
C LEU A 58 -0.25 -12.43 9.90
N GLY A 59 0.36 -11.25 10.14
CA GLY A 59 1.64 -10.87 9.56
C GLY A 59 1.58 -10.56 8.05
N PHE A 60 0.40 -10.22 7.51
CA PHE A 60 0.23 -9.96 6.07
C PHE A 60 0.51 -8.52 5.66
N MET A 61 0.62 -7.60 6.64
CA MET A 61 1.01 -6.23 6.41
C MET A 61 2.53 -6.11 6.35
N GLY A 62 3.09 -5.86 5.16
CA GLY A 62 4.55 -5.77 4.99
C GLY A 62 5.29 -7.09 5.24
N SER A 63 4.65 -8.23 4.95
CA SER A 63 5.11 -9.58 5.31
C SER A 63 6.56 -9.91 4.90
N ALA A 64 7.07 -9.36 3.80
CA ALA A 64 8.45 -9.54 3.35
C ALA A 64 9.47 -8.60 4.02
N LEU A 65 9.02 -7.63 4.83
CA LEU A 65 9.92 -6.78 5.63
C LEU A 65 10.43 -7.54 6.86
N PRO A 66 11.63 -7.19 7.38
CA PRO A 66 12.15 -7.80 8.59
C PRO A 66 11.22 -7.58 9.81
N GLU A 67 11.28 -8.50 10.79
CA GLU A 67 10.47 -8.44 12.01
C GLU A 67 10.71 -7.15 12.81
N GLU A 68 11.95 -6.69 12.89
CA GLU A 68 12.32 -5.42 13.55
C GLU A 68 11.69 -4.18 12.87
N SER A 69 11.19 -4.34 11.67
CA SER A 69 10.47 -3.31 10.90
C SER A 69 8.96 -3.53 10.85
N GLY A 70 8.43 -4.35 11.77
CA GLY A 70 6.99 -4.65 11.83
C GLY A 70 6.50 -5.58 10.72
N GLY A 71 7.39 -6.21 9.96
CA GLY A 71 7.08 -7.25 8.99
C GLY A 71 7.10 -8.65 9.60
N ALA A 72 6.92 -9.68 8.79
CA ALA A 72 7.01 -11.09 9.21
C ALA A 72 8.28 -11.80 8.71
N GLY A 73 9.17 -11.13 7.99
CA GLY A 73 10.43 -11.68 7.50
C GLY A 73 10.30 -12.84 6.51
N VAL A 74 9.13 -13.03 5.90
CA VAL A 74 8.87 -14.20 5.03
C VAL A 74 9.58 -14.08 3.68
N SER A 75 9.76 -15.23 3.01
CA SER A 75 10.33 -15.27 1.66
C SER A 75 9.45 -14.50 0.65
N ASN A 76 10.06 -14.07 -0.47
CA ASN A 76 9.29 -13.46 -1.57
C ASN A 76 8.28 -14.44 -2.19
N VAL A 77 8.52 -15.75 -2.11
CA VAL A 77 7.56 -16.77 -2.54
C VAL A 77 6.35 -16.76 -1.62
N ALA A 78 6.57 -16.82 -0.29
CA ALA A 78 5.49 -16.74 0.70
C ALA A 78 4.70 -15.42 0.58
N TYR A 79 5.37 -14.28 0.39
CA TYR A 79 4.72 -13.00 0.09
C TYR A 79 3.82 -13.09 -1.15
N GLY A 80 4.31 -13.72 -2.24
CA GLY A 80 3.51 -13.97 -3.43
C GLY A 80 2.27 -14.82 -3.14
N LEU A 81 2.42 -15.90 -2.37
CA LEU A 81 1.32 -16.80 -2.01
C LEU A 81 0.26 -16.09 -1.15
N ILE A 82 0.67 -15.24 -0.20
CA ILE A 82 -0.24 -14.39 0.56
C ILE A 82 -1.06 -13.51 -0.39
N LEU A 83 -0.38 -12.72 -1.23
CA LEU A 83 -1.07 -11.80 -2.15
C LEU A 83 -1.95 -12.54 -3.17
N HIS A 84 -1.56 -13.73 -3.61
CA HIS A 84 -2.37 -14.59 -4.48
C HIS A 84 -3.71 -14.95 -3.81
N GLU A 85 -3.69 -15.36 -2.55
CA GLU A 85 -4.92 -15.69 -1.83
C GLU A 85 -5.77 -14.43 -1.53
N LEU A 86 -5.13 -13.30 -1.18
CA LEU A 86 -5.85 -12.04 -1.00
C LEU A 86 -6.53 -11.57 -2.30
N GLU A 87 -5.85 -11.69 -3.45
CA GLU A 87 -6.41 -11.38 -4.78
C GLU A 87 -7.61 -12.28 -5.10
N ARG A 88 -7.52 -13.59 -4.77
CA ARG A 88 -8.65 -14.54 -4.91
C ARG A 88 -9.87 -14.12 -4.10
N GLY A 89 -9.69 -13.38 -3.01
CA GLY A 89 -10.76 -12.78 -2.23
C GLY A 89 -11.39 -11.60 -2.94
N ASP A 90 -10.61 -10.57 -3.17
CA ASP A 90 -10.94 -9.37 -3.95
C ASP A 90 -9.65 -8.59 -4.26
N SER A 91 -9.58 -8.02 -5.46
CA SER A 91 -8.44 -7.16 -5.86
C SER A 91 -8.26 -5.95 -4.92
N GLY A 92 -9.33 -5.46 -4.29
CA GLY A 92 -9.27 -4.40 -3.27
C GLY A 92 -8.52 -4.83 -2.02
N LEU A 93 -8.73 -6.06 -1.53
CA LEU A 93 -8.00 -6.61 -0.38
C LEU A 93 -6.51 -6.75 -0.66
N ARG A 94 -6.15 -7.35 -1.81
CA ARG A 94 -4.75 -7.45 -2.22
C ARG A 94 -4.12 -6.07 -2.38
N SER A 95 -4.85 -5.11 -3.00
CA SER A 95 -4.38 -3.73 -3.17
C SER A 95 -4.11 -3.05 -1.84
N PHE A 96 -5.01 -3.22 -0.85
CA PHE A 96 -4.85 -2.69 0.50
C PHE A 96 -3.55 -3.17 1.14
N ALA A 97 -3.32 -4.49 1.21
CA ALA A 97 -2.11 -5.08 1.78
C ALA A 97 -0.84 -4.67 1.01
N SER A 98 -0.90 -4.62 -0.33
CA SER A 98 0.23 -4.23 -1.18
C SER A 98 0.60 -2.75 -1.01
N VAL A 99 -0.37 -1.84 -0.92
CA VAL A 99 -0.10 -0.41 -0.67
C VAL A 99 0.54 -0.24 0.70
N GLN A 100 -0.01 -0.86 1.72
CA GLN A 100 0.52 -0.80 3.07
C GLN A 100 1.98 -1.27 3.12
N GLY A 101 2.26 -2.48 2.66
CA GLY A 101 3.60 -3.10 2.74
C GLY A 101 4.59 -2.51 1.75
N SER A 102 4.25 -2.48 0.46
CA SER A 102 5.20 -2.14 -0.61
C SER A 102 5.38 -0.65 -0.85
N LEU A 103 4.34 0.16 -0.63
CA LEU A 103 4.34 1.57 -0.99
C LEU A 103 4.47 2.50 0.21
N VAL A 104 4.18 2.03 1.43
CA VAL A 104 4.30 2.84 2.66
C VAL A 104 5.36 2.29 3.59
N MET A 105 5.24 1.04 4.08
CA MET A 105 6.20 0.46 5.02
C MET A 105 7.59 0.30 4.38
N TYR A 106 7.66 -0.22 3.15
CA TYR A 106 8.95 -0.41 2.47
C TYR A 106 9.77 0.89 2.34
N PRO A 107 9.25 2.02 1.81
CA PRO A 107 10.04 3.25 1.74
C PRO A 107 10.38 3.84 3.10
N ILE A 108 9.55 3.69 4.13
CA ILE A 108 9.91 4.11 5.50
C ILE A 108 11.06 3.24 6.01
N HIS A 109 10.99 1.91 5.85
CA HIS A 109 12.08 1.01 6.22
C HIS A 109 13.38 1.32 5.47
N ALA A 110 13.31 1.46 4.14
CA ALA A 110 14.49 1.60 3.29
C ALA A 110 15.12 3.01 3.33
N TYR A 111 14.33 4.04 3.56
CA TYR A 111 14.74 5.43 3.33
C TYR A 111 14.43 6.37 4.50
N GLY A 112 13.67 5.94 5.48
CA GLY A 112 13.32 6.71 6.68
C GLY A 112 14.50 6.87 7.64
N SER A 113 14.39 7.86 8.52
CA SER A 113 15.23 7.94 9.71
C SER A 113 14.79 6.88 10.73
N GLU A 114 15.63 6.62 11.75
CA GLU A 114 15.26 5.67 12.81
C GLU A 114 14.00 6.13 13.56
N GLU A 115 13.86 7.43 13.82
CA GLU A 115 12.67 8.01 14.46
C GLU A 115 11.41 7.81 13.60
N GLN A 116 11.52 7.91 12.27
CA GLN A 116 10.40 7.64 11.37
C GLN A 116 10.02 6.16 11.39
N LYS A 117 11.00 5.26 11.41
CA LYS A 117 10.77 3.82 11.48
C LYS A 117 10.10 3.44 12.80
N GLU A 118 10.65 3.91 13.93
CA GLU A 118 10.09 3.64 15.27
C GLU A 118 8.66 4.19 15.42
N LYS A 119 8.39 5.37 14.86
CA LYS A 119 7.06 5.99 14.92
C LYS A 119 6.01 5.24 14.12
N TRP A 120 6.34 4.80 12.91
CA TRP A 120 5.32 4.38 11.95
C TRP A 120 5.24 2.86 11.74
N LEU A 121 6.38 2.17 11.65
CA LEU A 121 6.39 0.78 11.20
C LEU A 121 5.63 -0.17 12.13
N PRO A 122 5.71 -0.07 13.47
CA PRO A 122 4.97 -0.99 14.34
C PRO A 122 3.46 -0.90 14.14
N GLY A 123 2.90 0.31 14.17
CA GLY A 123 1.46 0.51 14.00
C GLY A 123 0.95 0.17 12.59
N LEU A 124 1.76 0.45 11.56
CA LEU A 124 1.47 0.05 10.17
C LEU A 124 1.50 -1.47 10.00
N GLY A 125 2.47 -2.15 10.60
CA GLY A 125 2.59 -3.61 10.57
C GLY A 125 1.47 -4.32 11.32
N ALA A 126 1.05 -3.76 12.46
CA ALA A 126 -0.10 -4.26 13.22
C ALA A 126 -1.47 -3.98 12.56
N GLY A 127 -1.51 -3.15 11.51
CA GLY A 127 -2.76 -2.70 10.89
C GLY A 127 -3.59 -1.74 11.76
N GLU A 128 -2.99 -1.16 12.79
CA GLU A 128 -3.56 -0.12 13.64
C GLU A 128 -3.51 1.25 12.99
N LEU A 129 -2.46 1.47 12.16
CA LEU A 129 -2.29 2.65 11.35
C LEU A 129 -2.34 2.27 9.86
N ILE A 130 -2.97 3.12 9.08
CA ILE A 130 -3.12 2.93 7.64
C ILE A 130 -2.29 3.98 6.91
N GLY A 131 -1.61 3.54 5.85
CA GLY A 131 -0.86 4.41 4.98
C GLY A 131 -1.42 4.51 3.57
N CYS A 132 -1.08 5.61 2.89
CA CYS A 132 -1.32 5.76 1.46
C CYS A 132 -0.10 6.34 0.73
N PHE A 133 -0.10 6.21 -0.61
CA PHE A 133 1.04 6.57 -1.44
C PHE A 133 0.66 7.58 -2.52
N GLY A 134 1.05 8.82 -2.33
CA GLY A 134 0.74 9.96 -3.18
C GLY A 134 1.82 10.24 -4.21
N LEU A 135 1.81 9.53 -5.36
CA LEU A 135 2.71 9.80 -6.49
C LEU A 135 1.96 10.37 -7.70
N THR A 136 0.94 9.63 -8.16
CA THR A 136 0.20 9.94 -9.41
C THR A 136 -0.57 11.24 -9.30
N GLU A 137 -0.56 12.01 -10.39
CA GLU A 137 -1.35 13.24 -10.56
C GLU A 137 -2.23 13.12 -11.80
N SER A 138 -3.27 13.94 -11.91
CA SER A 138 -4.24 13.89 -13.02
C SER A 138 -3.57 13.95 -14.41
N ASN A 139 -2.50 14.74 -14.55
CA ASN A 139 -1.78 14.90 -15.82
C ASN A 139 -0.46 14.09 -15.87
N PHE A 140 -0.05 13.48 -14.77
CA PHE A 140 1.26 12.82 -14.64
C PHE A 140 1.11 11.41 -14.04
N GLY A 141 0.45 10.50 -14.77
CA GLY A 141 0.36 9.09 -14.47
C GLY A 141 1.58 8.32 -14.97
N SER A 142 1.69 8.13 -16.29
CA SER A 142 2.80 7.39 -16.91
C SER A 142 4.15 8.15 -16.88
N ASN A 143 4.11 9.45 -16.64
CA ASN A 143 5.31 10.29 -16.49
C ASN A 143 5.36 10.93 -15.09
N PRO A 144 5.68 10.19 -14.03
CA PRO A 144 5.73 10.74 -12.67
C PRO A 144 6.82 11.81 -12.50
N GLY A 145 7.86 11.80 -13.35
CA GLY A 145 8.88 12.86 -13.38
C GLY A 145 8.35 14.21 -13.79
N GLY A 146 7.19 14.27 -14.44
CA GLY A 146 6.50 15.52 -14.80
C GLY A 146 5.67 16.13 -13.66
N MET A 147 5.57 15.48 -12.50
CA MET A 147 4.68 15.93 -11.41
C MET A 147 4.74 17.44 -11.16
N ALA A 148 3.58 18.02 -10.87
CA ALA A 148 3.40 19.43 -10.58
C ALA A 148 3.41 19.75 -9.08
N THR A 149 3.21 18.74 -8.20
CA THR A 149 3.29 18.93 -6.75
C THR A 149 4.69 19.42 -6.37
N THR A 150 4.73 20.51 -5.60
CA THR A 150 5.97 21.18 -5.17
C THR A 150 6.14 21.12 -3.66
N ALA A 151 7.40 21.11 -3.22
CA ALA A 151 7.82 21.28 -1.84
C ALA A 151 8.85 22.41 -1.79
N LYS A 152 8.51 23.52 -1.15
CA LYS A 152 9.40 24.67 -1.00
C LYS A 152 9.99 24.71 0.40
N LYS A 153 11.31 24.84 0.50
CA LYS A 153 12.01 24.99 1.78
C LYS A 153 11.70 26.35 2.41
N ASP A 154 11.35 26.37 3.69
CA ASP A 154 11.10 27.59 4.47
C ASP A 154 11.71 27.43 5.89
N GLY A 155 12.97 27.80 6.05
CA GLY A 155 13.74 27.56 7.27
C GLY A 155 13.92 26.06 7.54
N ASP A 156 13.42 25.57 8.68
CA ASP A 156 13.46 24.17 9.08
C ASP A 156 12.20 23.38 8.66
N GLU A 157 11.33 24.01 7.89
CA GLU A 157 10.08 23.43 7.39
C GLU A 157 10.09 23.33 5.86
N TRP A 158 9.10 22.60 5.35
CA TRP A 158 8.72 22.55 3.94
C TRP A 158 7.26 22.94 3.76
N ILE A 159 6.97 23.68 2.69
CA ILE A 159 5.61 24.05 2.30
C ILE A 159 5.26 23.25 1.05
N ILE A 160 4.26 22.36 1.17
CA ILE A 160 3.85 21.45 0.11
C ILE A 160 2.56 21.95 -0.53
N ASN A 161 2.57 22.03 -1.88
CA ASN A 161 1.42 22.43 -2.68
C ASN A 161 1.23 21.49 -3.86
N GLY A 162 -0.03 21.09 -4.13
CA GLY A 162 -0.39 20.24 -5.26
C GLY A 162 -1.54 19.31 -4.96
N SER A 163 -1.74 18.33 -5.86
CA SER A 163 -2.75 17.29 -5.69
C SER A 163 -2.26 15.95 -6.20
N LYS A 164 -2.82 14.86 -5.64
CA LYS A 164 -2.57 13.50 -6.10
C LYS A 164 -3.88 12.81 -6.43
N MET A 165 -3.88 11.97 -7.44
CA MET A 165 -5.07 11.33 -7.99
C MET A 165 -4.94 9.81 -7.94
N TRP A 166 -6.07 9.13 -7.75
CA TRP A 166 -6.18 7.66 -7.72
C TRP A 166 -5.42 7.02 -6.54
N ILE A 167 -5.46 7.66 -5.38
CA ILE A 167 -4.70 7.23 -4.21
C ILE A 167 -5.52 6.22 -3.40
N THR A 168 -5.07 4.96 -3.40
CA THR A 168 -5.64 3.90 -2.56
C THR A 168 -5.48 4.26 -1.09
N ASN A 169 -6.54 4.09 -0.32
CA ASN A 169 -6.63 4.41 1.12
C ASN A 169 -6.53 5.91 1.46
N GLY A 170 -6.61 6.85 0.50
CA GLY A 170 -6.32 8.25 0.76
C GLY A 170 -7.11 8.89 1.90
N SER A 171 -8.42 8.58 2.02
CA SER A 171 -9.27 9.09 3.11
C SER A 171 -9.18 8.27 4.40
N LEU A 172 -8.70 7.02 4.32
CA LEU A 172 -8.54 6.13 5.46
C LEU A 172 -7.20 6.33 6.16
N ALA A 173 -6.20 6.82 5.42
CA ALA A 173 -4.80 6.85 5.86
C ALA A 173 -4.58 7.79 7.05
N ASP A 174 -3.82 7.30 8.03
CA ASP A 174 -3.26 8.07 9.15
C ASP A 174 -1.98 8.81 8.72
N VAL A 175 -1.24 8.21 7.77
CA VAL A 175 -0.05 8.80 7.16
C VAL A 175 -0.07 8.64 5.63
N ALA A 176 0.24 9.72 4.92
CA ALA A 176 0.41 9.74 3.48
C ALA A 176 1.87 9.97 3.12
N LEU A 177 2.48 9.02 2.40
CA LEU A 177 3.77 9.27 1.76
C LEU A 177 3.53 10.02 0.44
N VAL A 178 3.82 11.30 0.42
CA VAL A 178 3.64 12.18 -0.74
C VAL A 178 4.97 12.50 -1.40
N TRP A 179 5.03 12.33 -2.72
CA TRP A 179 6.19 12.72 -3.53
C TRP A 179 5.97 14.08 -4.16
N ALA A 180 6.92 14.99 -3.98
CA ALA A 180 6.88 16.35 -4.47
C ALA A 180 8.27 16.79 -5.00
N LYS A 181 8.30 17.75 -5.90
CA LYS A 181 9.55 18.38 -6.37
C LYS A 181 9.94 19.54 -5.48
N ASP A 182 11.20 19.57 -5.10
CA ASP A 182 11.79 20.77 -4.49
C ASP A 182 12.06 21.87 -5.52
N GLU A 183 12.63 22.98 -5.06
CA GLU A 183 12.94 24.16 -5.90
C GLU A 183 13.99 23.88 -6.97
N ASP A 184 14.82 22.83 -6.79
CA ASP A 184 15.81 22.36 -7.76
C ASP A 184 15.22 21.31 -8.73
N GLY A 185 13.93 21.00 -8.61
CA GLY A 185 13.23 19.98 -9.40
C GLY A 185 13.54 18.55 -8.97
N ILE A 186 14.15 18.34 -7.81
CA ILE A 186 14.48 17.04 -7.27
C ILE A 186 13.24 16.47 -6.55
N VAL A 187 12.86 15.23 -6.89
CA VAL A 187 11.74 14.55 -6.24
C VAL A 187 12.13 14.09 -4.83
N ARG A 188 11.32 14.43 -3.84
CA ARG A 188 11.49 14.06 -2.43
C ARG A 188 10.21 13.44 -1.89
N GLY A 189 10.33 12.52 -0.94
CA GLY A 189 9.21 11.90 -0.24
C GLY A 189 8.96 12.55 1.11
N PHE A 190 7.70 12.84 1.43
CA PHE A 190 7.28 13.46 2.68
C PHE A 190 6.18 12.63 3.33
N LEU A 191 6.28 12.43 4.64
CA LEU A 191 5.25 11.79 5.46
C LEU A 191 4.30 12.88 6.00
N LEU A 192 3.08 12.92 5.47
CA LEU A 192 2.03 13.84 5.91
C LEU A 192 1.06 13.10 6.81
N GLU A 193 0.76 13.67 7.96
CA GLU A 193 -0.17 13.08 8.93
C GLU A 193 -1.60 13.56 8.69
N LYS A 194 -2.57 12.70 8.98
CA LYS A 194 -3.99 13.04 8.93
C LYS A 194 -4.29 14.24 9.84
N GLY A 195 -5.04 15.19 9.33
CA GLY A 195 -5.45 16.38 10.08
C GLY A 195 -4.46 17.54 10.04
N MET A 196 -3.35 17.45 9.32
CA MET A 196 -2.48 18.60 9.06
C MET A 196 -3.26 19.70 8.33
N GLU A 197 -3.05 20.97 8.73
CA GLU A 197 -3.68 22.13 8.10
C GLU A 197 -3.31 22.18 6.60
N GLY A 198 -4.31 22.40 5.75
CA GLY A 198 -4.14 22.45 4.29
C GLY A 198 -4.06 21.06 3.62
N PHE A 199 -4.05 19.95 4.37
CA PHE A 199 -4.09 18.59 3.82
C PHE A 199 -5.49 18.02 3.90
N SER A 200 -6.04 17.58 2.75
CA SER A 200 -7.37 16.98 2.67
C SER A 200 -7.41 15.85 1.63
N SER A 201 -8.43 15.01 1.76
CA SER A 201 -8.71 13.91 0.83
C SER A 201 -10.19 13.84 0.48
N ASN A 202 -10.49 13.45 -0.76
CA ASN A 202 -11.85 13.25 -1.25
C ASN A 202 -11.95 11.91 -1.99
N ASP A 203 -12.96 11.10 -1.68
CA ASP A 203 -13.13 9.80 -2.28
C ASP A 203 -13.69 9.90 -3.70
N ILE A 204 -13.17 9.04 -4.58
CA ILE A 204 -13.61 8.87 -5.96
C ILE A 204 -14.66 7.77 -5.97
N HIS A 205 -15.90 8.14 -6.19
CA HIS A 205 -17.04 7.23 -6.25
C HIS A 205 -17.37 6.79 -7.68
N GLY A 206 -18.22 5.75 -7.81
CA GLY A 206 -18.75 5.31 -9.09
C GLY A 206 -17.77 4.53 -9.96
N LYS A 207 -16.70 3.98 -9.38
CA LYS A 207 -15.77 3.11 -10.12
C LYS A 207 -16.48 1.86 -10.63
N LEU A 208 -16.09 1.38 -11.82
CA LEU A 208 -16.65 0.18 -12.44
C LEU A 208 -16.00 -1.12 -11.91
N SER A 209 -14.76 -1.04 -11.44
CA SER A 209 -14.00 -2.14 -10.85
C SER A 209 -13.25 -1.67 -9.59
N LEU A 210 -12.64 -2.59 -8.84
CA LEU A 210 -11.96 -2.28 -7.57
C LEU A 210 -12.85 -1.46 -6.62
N ARG A 211 -14.15 -1.79 -6.61
CA ARG A 211 -15.14 -1.00 -5.85
C ARG A 211 -14.94 -1.13 -4.35
N ALA A 212 -14.50 -2.30 -3.88
CA ALA A 212 -14.13 -2.53 -2.49
C ALA A 212 -12.68 -2.06 -2.16
N SER A 213 -12.20 -1.05 -2.85
CA SER A 213 -10.93 -0.37 -2.57
C SER A 213 -11.20 1.11 -2.52
N VAL A 214 -11.07 1.73 -1.36
CA VAL A 214 -11.19 3.19 -1.24
C VAL A 214 -10.10 3.84 -2.05
N THR A 215 -10.49 4.77 -2.90
CA THR A 215 -9.59 5.49 -3.81
C THR A 215 -9.91 6.96 -3.75
N SER A 216 -8.93 7.80 -3.52
CA SER A 216 -9.14 9.21 -3.22
C SER A 216 -8.26 10.12 -4.09
N GLU A 217 -8.64 11.37 -4.15
CA GLU A 217 -7.77 12.50 -4.46
C GLU A 217 -7.20 13.04 -3.16
N LEU A 218 -5.91 13.41 -3.15
CA LEU A 218 -5.27 14.15 -2.07
C LEU A 218 -5.05 15.58 -2.52
N SER A 219 -5.34 16.56 -1.66
CA SER A 219 -5.10 17.99 -1.90
C SER A 219 -4.20 18.57 -0.82
N MET A 220 -3.18 19.27 -1.24
CA MET A 220 -2.22 19.98 -0.39
C MET A 220 -2.23 21.46 -0.76
N VAL A 221 -2.63 22.31 0.20
CA VAL A 221 -2.66 23.79 0.05
C VAL A 221 -1.85 24.39 1.17
N ASN A 222 -0.61 24.79 0.88
CA ASN A 222 0.34 25.33 1.85
C ASN A 222 0.53 24.45 3.09
N VAL A 223 0.59 23.11 2.89
CA VAL A 223 0.82 22.17 3.98
C VAL A 223 2.23 22.37 4.52
N ARG A 224 2.36 22.76 5.77
CA ARG A 224 3.64 22.93 6.45
C ARG A 224 4.04 21.65 7.17
N VAL A 225 5.24 21.17 6.90
CA VAL A 225 5.82 19.99 7.55
C VAL A 225 7.26 20.28 7.98
N PRO A 226 7.71 19.77 9.13
CA PRO A 226 9.12 19.89 9.54
C PRO A 226 10.02 19.07 8.60
N ASP A 227 11.31 19.40 8.54
CA ASP A 227 12.27 18.62 7.72
C ASP A 227 12.33 17.16 8.15
N SER A 228 12.01 16.84 9.39
CA SER A 228 11.91 15.46 9.89
C SER A 228 10.77 14.64 9.28
N SER A 229 9.82 15.26 8.57
CA SER A 229 8.80 14.55 7.77
C SER A 229 9.33 14.07 6.42
N ARG A 230 10.47 14.57 5.95
CA ARG A 230 11.11 14.16 4.70
C ARG A 230 11.84 12.83 4.91
N LEU A 231 11.74 11.92 3.93
CA LEU A 231 12.59 10.72 3.90
C LEU A 231 14.05 11.14 3.63
N PRO A 232 14.97 10.99 4.59
CA PRO A 232 16.31 11.56 4.48
C PRO A 232 17.25 10.82 3.52
N ASN A 233 17.02 9.51 3.34
CA ASN A 233 17.99 8.62 2.68
C ASN A 233 17.65 8.37 1.19
N ILE A 234 16.82 9.22 0.58
CA ILE A 234 16.44 9.08 -0.82
C ILE A 234 16.11 10.42 -1.46
N GLU A 235 16.50 10.58 -2.73
CA GLU A 235 16.10 11.68 -3.59
C GLU A 235 15.94 11.23 -5.05
N GLY A 236 15.22 12.01 -5.83
CA GLY A 236 14.92 11.74 -7.22
C GLY A 236 13.90 10.62 -7.41
N LEU A 237 13.66 10.26 -8.68
CA LEU A 237 12.66 9.24 -9.06
C LEU A 237 13.01 7.82 -8.60
N LYS A 238 14.26 7.56 -8.21
CA LYS A 238 14.65 6.24 -7.69
C LYS A 238 13.78 5.83 -6.50
N GLY A 239 13.41 6.78 -5.64
CA GLY A 239 12.55 6.54 -4.47
C GLY A 239 11.20 5.92 -4.86
N PRO A 240 10.31 6.69 -5.52
CA PRO A 240 8.99 6.17 -5.86
C PRO A 240 9.05 4.97 -6.81
N LEU A 241 10.00 4.90 -7.74
CA LEU A 241 10.11 3.79 -8.68
C LEU A 241 10.54 2.47 -8.00
N SER A 242 11.37 2.52 -6.96
CA SER A 242 11.71 1.33 -6.17
C SER A 242 10.49 0.77 -5.44
N CYS A 243 9.66 1.64 -4.86
CA CYS A 243 8.39 1.25 -4.24
C CYS A 243 7.46 0.56 -5.25
N LEU A 244 7.31 1.13 -6.44
CA LEU A 244 6.52 0.54 -7.52
C LEU A 244 7.08 -0.82 -7.98
N THR A 245 8.38 -1.04 -7.92
CA THR A 245 8.98 -2.35 -8.24
C THR A 245 8.50 -3.42 -7.27
N GLN A 246 8.43 -3.12 -5.98
CA GLN A 246 7.88 -4.04 -4.98
C GLN A 246 6.39 -4.31 -5.23
N ALA A 247 5.60 -3.26 -5.48
CA ALA A 247 4.16 -3.39 -5.71
C ALA A 247 3.81 -4.16 -6.99
N ARG A 248 4.60 -4.02 -8.07
CA ARG A 248 4.38 -4.71 -9.35
C ARG A 248 4.47 -6.22 -9.25
N TYR A 249 5.28 -6.74 -8.34
CA TYR A 249 5.34 -8.18 -8.08
C TYR A 249 3.97 -8.71 -7.65
N GLY A 250 3.36 -8.09 -6.63
CA GLY A 250 2.02 -8.45 -6.16
C GLY A 250 0.92 -8.21 -7.22
N LEU A 251 1.05 -7.12 -8.01
CA LEU A 251 0.07 -6.80 -9.04
C LEU A 251 0.01 -7.85 -10.16
N SER A 252 1.11 -8.54 -10.46
CA SER A 252 1.14 -9.59 -11.48
C SER A 252 0.22 -10.79 -11.16
N LEU A 253 -0.13 -10.97 -9.89
CA LEU A 253 -0.98 -12.07 -9.40
C LEU A 253 -2.45 -11.93 -9.78
N ILE A 254 -2.90 -10.76 -10.22
CA ILE A 254 -4.25 -10.53 -10.77
C ILE A 254 -4.55 -11.55 -11.87
N HIS A 255 -3.60 -11.80 -12.78
CA HIS A 255 -3.79 -12.72 -13.91
C HIS A 255 -3.93 -14.18 -13.52
N ILE A 256 -3.51 -14.55 -12.31
CA ILE A 256 -3.56 -15.93 -11.82
C ILE A 256 -4.80 -16.15 -10.98
N SER A 257 -5.21 -15.18 -10.17
CA SER A 257 -6.21 -15.36 -9.11
C SER A 257 -7.60 -14.84 -9.46
N GLU A 258 -7.69 -13.73 -10.20
CA GLU A 258 -8.95 -13.06 -10.48
C GLU A 258 -9.88 -13.77 -11.50
N PRO A 259 -9.40 -14.56 -12.48
CA PRO A 259 -10.27 -15.21 -13.46
C PRO A 259 -11.31 -16.19 -12.92
N THR A 260 -11.35 -16.41 -11.64
CA THR A 260 -12.26 -17.39 -11.00
C THR A 260 -13.60 -16.83 -10.55
N ARG A 261 -13.92 -15.56 -10.85
CA ARG A 261 -15.26 -15.03 -10.60
C ARG A 261 -16.26 -15.67 -11.57
N PRO A 262 -17.29 -16.39 -11.06
CA PRO A 262 -18.41 -16.76 -11.92
C PRO A 262 -19.14 -15.48 -12.34
N TYR A 263 -19.33 -15.32 -13.63
CA TYR A 263 -20.16 -14.27 -14.19
C TYR A 263 -21.62 -14.49 -13.81
#